data_e92b329e9d80e34f69196284452f3b72
#
_entry.id   e92b329e9d80e34f69196284452f3b72
#
_cell.length_a   1.000
_cell.length_b   1.000
_cell.length_c   1.000
_cell.angle_alpha   90.00
_cell.angle_beta   90.00
_cell.angle_gamma   90.00
#
_symmetry.space_group_name_H-M   'P 1'
#
loop_
_entity.id
_entity.type
_entity.pdbx_description
1 polymer ?
#
loop_
_entity_poly.entity_id
_entity_poly.type
_entity_poly.pdbx_seq_one_letter_code
_entity_poly.pdbx_strand_id
1 'polypeptide(L)'
;LGVRRQRQMCIRDRYNIFPEVKSHSGILVADMSSDILSRSIDISQFGVIYAGAQKNIGPAGVTLVIIRDDLIGNEYREIPTMLNYKTHVVKDSMFNTPPVLSVFVVNETLKWIEDLGGVVEVERRNIKKAEKLYAEIKRNSIFTSLVNKEDRSMMNIPFVHTDQSMDDNQFLLFCNERGLKTLKGHRSVGGFRASLYNAMPEEGCLLYTSPSPRDLST
;
A
#
# COMPACT_ATOMS: atom_id res chain seq x y z
N LEU A 1 28.75 -9.93 -0.47
CA LEU A 1 27.53 -9.39 -1.08
C LEU A 1 26.61 -8.93 0.04
N GLY A 2 26.63 -7.63 0.35
CA GLY A 2 25.80 -7.05 1.39
C GLY A 2 24.37 -6.85 0.90
N VAL A 3 23.49 -7.77 1.19
CA VAL A 3 22.05 -7.55 1.08
C VAL A 3 21.66 -6.59 2.21
N ARG A 4 21.55 -5.31 1.93
CA ARG A 4 20.88 -4.38 2.85
C ARG A 4 19.40 -4.71 2.87
N ARG A 5 18.97 -5.50 3.84
CA ARG A 5 17.56 -5.60 4.22
C ARG A 5 17.14 -4.28 4.85
N GLN A 6 16.59 -3.39 4.06
CA GLN A 6 15.82 -2.29 4.61
C GLN A 6 14.44 -2.85 5.02
N ARG A 7 14.34 -3.39 6.24
CA ARG A 7 13.06 -3.70 6.87
C ARG A 7 12.39 -2.40 7.27
N GLN A 8 11.56 -1.89 6.39
CA GLN A 8 10.68 -0.74 6.70
C GLN A 8 9.23 -1.12 6.39
N MET A 9 8.71 -2.12 7.11
CA MET A 9 7.37 -2.67 6.88
C MET A 9 6.22 -1.63 6.98
N CYS A 10 6.44 -0.47 7.59
CA CYS A 10 5.41 0.55 7.75
C CYS A 10 5.78 1.91 7.17
N ILE A 11 7.04 2.13 6.78
CA ILE A 11 7.48 3.38 6.15
C ILE A 11 7.23 3.33 4.63
N ARG A 12 7.29 2.16 3.99
CA ARG A 12 7.02 1.98 2.56
C ARG A 12 5.60 2.33 2.15
N ASP A 13 4.64 2.12 3.03
CA ASP A 13 3.24 2.49 2.78
C ASP A 13 3.04 4.00 2.61
N ARG A 14 4.09 4.81 2.80
CA ARG A 14 4.05 6.28 2.80
C ARG A 14 4.74 6.92 1.61
N TYR A 15 5.58 6.18 0.89
CA TYR A 15 6.37 6.70 -0.22
C TYR A 15 5.85 6.18 -1.54
N ASN A 16 5.68 7.07 -2.49
CA ASN A 16 5.17 6.77 -3.83
C ASN A 16 6.27 6.70 -4.89
N ILE A 17 7.49 7.06 -4.54
CA ILE A 17 8.63 7.08 -5.46
C ILE A 17 9.57 5.95 -5.07
N PHE A 18 9.83 5.04 -6.03
CA PHE A 18 11.00 4.18 -5.89
C PHE A 18 12.23 5.09 -6.02
N PRO A 19 13.17 5.04 -5.06
CA PRO A 19 14.40 5.78 -5.23
C PRO A 19 15.00 5.41 -6.58
N GLU A 20 15.45 6.40 -7.36
CA GLU A 20 16.31 6.13 -8.52
C GLU A 20 17.47 5.27 -8.04
N VAL A 21 17.39 4.02 -8.38
CA VAL A 21 18.40 3.07 -8.02
C VAL A 21 19.55 3.28 -8.99
N LYS A 22 20.41 4.25 -8.66
CA LYS A 22 21.65 4.50 -9.40
C LYS A 22 22.37 3.17 -9.51
N SER A 23 22.80 2.83 -10.72
CA SER A 23 23.44 1.59 -11.16
C SER A 23 24.18 0.84 -10.04
N HIS A 24 23.60 -0.27 -9.60
CA HIS A 24 24.26 -1.18 -8.68
C HIS A 24 24.17 -2.58 -9.27
N SER A 25 25.18 -3.35 -8.94
CA SER A 25 25.33 -4.76 -9.34
C SER A 25 24.35 -5.70 -8.62
N GLY A 26 23.34 -5.17 -7.91
CA GLY A 26 22.42 -5.96 -7.11
C GLY A 26 21.04 -6.15 -7.75
N ILE A 27 20.33 -7.18 -7.33
CA ILE A 27 18.95 -7.46 -7.72
C ILE A 27 18.02 -6.59 -6.87
N LEU A 28 17.17 -5.80 -7.54
CA LEU A 28 16.16 -5.01 -6.86
C LEU A 28 14.96 -5.89 -6.50
N VAL A 29 14.59 -5.92 -5.23
CA VAL A 29 13.42 -6.65 -4.72
C VAL A 29 12.44 -5.67 -4.10
N ALA A 30 11.19 -5.68 -4.53
CA ALA A 30 10.16 -4.78 -4.04
C ALA A 30 9.04 -5.53 -3.30
N ASP A 31 8.70 -5.03 -2.11
CA ASP A 31 7.44 -5.34 -1.43
C ASP A 31 6.40 -4.30 -1.86
N MET A 32 5.45 -4.73 -2.69
CA MET A 32 4.37 -3.87 -3.18
C MET A 32 3.02 -4.20 -2.55
N SER A 33 3.00 -4.82 -1.38
CA SER A 33 1.74 -5.21 -0.72
C SER A 33 0.75 -4.05 -0.54
N SER A 34 1.23 -2.81 -0.42
CA SER A 34 0.37 -1.64 -0.21
C SER A 34 0.07 -0.83 -1.47
N ASP A 35 0.79 -1.06 -2.57
CA ASP A 35 0.65 -0.24 -3.78
C ASP A 35 0.62 -1.04 -5.10
N ILE A 36 0.60 -2.37 -5.03
CA ILE A 36 0.44 -3.21 -6.23
C ILE A 36 -0.82 -2.79 -7.00
N LEU A 37 -0.70 -2.63 -8.32
CA LEU A 37 -1.77 -2.18 -9.22
C LEU A 37 -2.41 -0.82 -8.84
N SER A 38 -1.74 0.00 -8.04
CA SER A 38 -2.22 1.35 -7.71
C SER A 38 -1.82 2.38 -8.76
N ARG A 39 -0.78 2.09 -9.53
CA ARG A 39 -0.20 2.92 -10.59
C ARG A 39 0.58 2.07 -11.58
N SER A 40 0.86 2.66 -12.73
CA SER A 40 1.73 2.06 -13.75
C SER A 40 3.18 2.05 -13.25
N ILE A 41 3.87 0.93 -13.44
CA ILE A 41 5.28 0.76 -13.09
C ILE A 41 6.01 -0.01 -14.20
N ASP A 42 7.28 0.26 -14.37
CA ASP A 42 8.16 -0.55 -15.21
C ASP A 42 8.68 -1.75 -14.39
N ILE A 43 8.06 -2.91 -14.58
CA ILE A 43 8.40 -4.13 -13.86
C ILE A 43 9.80 -4.66 -14.22
N SER A 44 10.37 -4.28 -15.38
CA SER A 44 11.68 -4.73 -15.83
C SER A 44 12.83 -4.25 -14.93
N GLN A 45 12.61 -3.20 -14.15
CA GLN A 45 13.58 -2.68 -13.18
C GLN A 45 13.79 -3.61 -11.96
N PHE A 46 12.90 -4.58 -11.76
CA PHE A 46 12.91 -5.44 -10.59
C PHE A 46 13.31 -6.87 -10.95
N GLY A 47 14.07 -7.50 -10.07
CA GLY A 47 14.28 -8.95 -10.15
C GLY A 47 13.14 -9.71 -9.50
N VAL A 48 12.59 -9.19 -8.40
CA VAL A 48 11.44 -9.77 -7.69
C VAL A 48 10.52 -8.66 -7.19
N ILE A 49 9.23 -8.80 -7.48
CA ILE A 49 8.16 -8.05 -6.82
C ILE A 49 7.28 -9.05 -6.06
N TYR A 50 6.94 -8.75 -4.83
CA TYR A 50 5.92 -9.53 -4.11
C TYR A 50 4.89 -8.62 -3.46
N ALA A 51 3.65 -9.11 -3.34
CA ALA A 51 2.55 -8.35 -2.78
C ALA A 51 1.53 -9.29 -2.10
N GLY A 52 1.34 -9.11 -0.79
CA GLY A 52 0.20 -9.72 -0.10
C GLY A 52 -1.12 -9.09 -0.58
N ALA A 53 -2.11 -9.92 -0.91
CA ALA A 53 -3.36 -9.47 -1.54
C ALA A 53 -4.22 -8.55 -0.66
N GLN A 54 -4.14 -8.69 0.67
CA GLN A 54 -5.08 -8.17 1.66
C GLN A 54 -5.25 -6.64 1.71
N LYS A 55 -4.49 -5.90 0.95
CA LYS A 55 -4.59 -4.43 0.91
C LYS A 55 -5.25 -3.95 -0.39
N ASN A 56 -4.75 -4.40 -1.53
CA ASN A 56 -5.08 -3.76 -2.81
C ASN A 56 -5.74 -4.68 -3.84
N ILE A 57 -5.55 -5.99 -3.75
CA ILE A 57 -5.99 -6.92 -4.79
C ILE A 57 -6.89 -8.07 -4.31
N GLY A 58 -7.18 -8.17 -3.01
CA GLY A 58 -8.06 -9.23 -2.52
C GLY A 58 -7.98 -9.44 -1.01
N PRO A 59 -8.43 -10.60 -0.49
CA PRO A 59 -8.37 -10.95 0.92
C PRO A 59 -6.98 -11.48 1.32
N ALA A 60 -6.77 -11.64 2.62
CA ALA A 60 -5.60 -12.34 3.15
C ALA A 60 -5.55 -13.81 2.66
N GLY A 61 -4.34 -14.36 2.57
CA GLY A 61 -4.09 -15.75 2.21
C GLY A 61 -3.44 -15.95 0.84
N VAL A 62 -3.39 -14.92 -0.01
CA VAL A 62 -2.68 -14.96 -1.30
C VAL A 62 -1.54 -13.96 -1.29
N THR A 63 -0.42 -14.35 -1.85
CA THR A 63 0.70 -13.46 -2.18
C THR A 63 1.02 -13.59 -3.65
N LEU A 64 0.92 -12.47 -4.37
CA LEU A 64 1.40 -12.38 -5.75
C LEU A 64 2.93 -12.26 -5.74
N VAL A 65 3.60 -13.02 -6.59
CA VAL A 65 5.04 -12.89 -6.82
C VAL A 65 5.30 -12.77 -8.31
N ILE A 66 6.02 -11.73 -8.71
CA ILE A 66 6.55 -11.55 -10.06
C ILE A 66 8.06 -11.68 -9.95
N ILE A 67 8.64 -12.65 -10.60
CA ILE A 67 10.06 -12.94 -10.52
C ILE A 67 10.64 -13.05 -11.92
N ARG A 68 11.83 -12.50 -12.12
CA ARG A 68 12.57 -12.59 -13.37
C ARG A 68 13.10 -14.02 -13.58
N ASP A 69 12.96 -14.57 -14.78
CA ASP A 69 13.23 -15.97 -15.08
C ASP A 69 14.67 -16.40 -14.78
N ASP A 70 15.65 -15.52 -15.01
CA ASP A 70 17.06 -15.80 -14.75
C ASP A 70 17.40 -15.96 -13.25
N LEU A 71 16.47 -15.63 -12.35
CA LEU A 71 16.62 -15.79 -10.91
C LEU A 71 16.05 -17.11 -10.39
N ILE A 72 15.31 -17.86 -11.23
CA ILE A 72 14.66 -19.11 -10.83
C ILE A 72 15.65 -20.26 -10.92
N GLY A 73 15.83 -21.00 -9.82
CA GLY A 73 16.68 -22.18 -9.77
C GLY A 73 18.18 -21.89 -9.62
N ASN A 74 18.56 -20.66 -9.24
CA ASN A 74 19.93 -20.25 -9.00
C ASN A 74 20.25 -20.19 -7.48
N GLU A 75 19.86 -21.24 -6.76
CA GLU A 75 20.16 -21.36 -5.34
C GLU A 75 21.65 -21.67 -5.13
N TYR A 76 22.33 -20.87 -4.33
CA TYR A 76 23.73 -21.10 -3.92
C TYR A 76 23.85 -21.78 -2.54
N ARG A 77 22.72 -22.16 -1.94
CA ARG A 77 22.64 -22.92 -0.70
C ARG A 77 21.39 -23.80 -0.72
N GLU A 78 21.39 -24.86 0.05
CA GLU A 78 20.19 -25.64 0.28
C GLU A 78 19.12 -24.82 1.01
N ILE A 79 17.90 -24.85 0.49
CA ILE A 79 16.73 -24.18 1.07
C ILE A 79 15.54 -25.15 1.12
N PRO A 80 14.63 -25.02 2.10
CA PRO A 80 13.42 -25.83 2.16
C PRO A 80 12.60 -25.71 0.88
N THR A 81 12.01 -26.81 0.42
CA THR A 81 11.24 -26.92 -0.81
C THR A 81 10.21 -25.79 -0.99
N MET A 82 9.46 -25.47 0.06
CA MET A 82 8.42 -24.42 0.03
C MET A 82 8.97 -22.99 -0.07
N LEU A 83 10.26 -22.78 0.20
CA LEU A 83 10.93 -21.49 0.07
C LEU A 83 11.61 -21.31 -1.29
N ASN A 84 11.58 -22.33 -2.14
CA ASN A 84 12.16 -22.32 -3.46
C ASN A 84 11.11 -21.92 -4.50
N TYR A 85 11.29 -20.78 -5.15
CA TYR A 85 10.36 -20.31 -6.19
C TYR A 85 10.22 -21.28 -7.37
N LYS A 86 11.27 -22.02 -7.72
CA LYS A 86 11.21 -23.03 -8.76
C LYS A 86 10.15 -24.10 -8.48
N THR A 87 9.98 -24.51 -7.22
CA THR A 87 8.93 -25.45 -6.80
C THR A 87 7.54 -24.96 -7.19
N HIS A 88 7.26 -23.69 -6.98
CA HIS A 88 5.97 -23.08 -7.30
C HIS A 88 5.79 -22.87 -8.80
N VAL A 89 6.83 -22.42 -9.50
CA VAL A 89 6.79 -22.19 -10.96
C VAL A 89 6.51 -23.48 -11.72
N VAL A 90 7.25 -24.57 -11.43
CA VAL A 90 7.10 -25.88 -12.10
C VAL A 90 5.70 -26.50 -11.88
N LYS A 91 4.99 -26.08 -10.85
CA LYS A 91 3.66 -26.57 -10.48
C LYS A 91 2.56 -25.53 -10.71
N ASP A 92 2.79 -24.50 -11.52
CA ASP A 92 1.80 -23.45 -11.80
C ASP A 92 1.16 -22.88 -10.52
N SER A 93 1.98 -22.65 -9.49
CA SER A 93 1.57 -22.24 -8.14
C SER A 93 0.68 -23.25 -7.37
N MET A 94 0.53 -24.46 -7.87
CA MET A 94 -0.34 -25.52 -7.31
C MET A 94 0.47 -26.64 -6.65
N PHE A 95 1.62 -26.34 -6.07
CA PHE A 95 2.43 -27.34 -5.34
C PHE A 95 1.69 -27.90 -4.11
N ASN A 96 0.92 -27.09 -3.45
CA ASN A 96 -0.01 -27.46 -2.37
C ASN A 96 -1.41 -26.94 -2.68
N THR A 97 -2.41 -27.42 -1.96
CA THR A 97 -3.80 -26.92 -2.10
C THR A 97 -3.85 -25.41 -1.86
N PRO A 98 -4.28 -24.63 -2.85
CA PRO A 98 -4.33 -23.16 -2.73
C PRO A 98 -5.54 -22.73 -1.89
N PRO A 99 -5.53 -21.50 -1.34
CA PRO A 99 -6.69 -20.88 -0.70
C PRO A 99 -7.71 -20.45 -1.77
N VAL A 100 -8.49 -21.41 -2.28
CA VAL A 100 -9.34 -21.26 -3.48
C VAL A 100 -10.22 -20.01 -3.45
N LEU A 101 -10.91 -19.75 -2.33
CA LEU A 101 -11.76 -18.58 -2.19
C LEU A 101 -10.96 -17.27 -2.35
N SER A 102 -9.78 -17.21 -1.73
CA SER A 102 -8.94 -16.00 -1.81
C SER A 102 -8.40 -15.77 -3.23
N VAL A 103 -8.03 -16.85 -3.93
CA VAL A 103 -7.60 -16.79 -5.34
C VAL A 103 -8.77 -16.34 -6.22
N PHE A 104 -9.96 -16.88 -6.01
CA PHE A 104 -11.16 -16.47 -6.74
C PHE A 104 -11.44 -14.96 -6.57
N VAL A 105 -11.42 -14.45 -5.34
CA VAL A 105 -11.65 -13.01 -5.10
C VAL A 105 -10.55 -12.15 -5.72
N VAL A 106 -9.29 -12.58 -5.70
CA VAL A 106 -8.21 -11.87 -6.42
C VAL A 106 -8.52 -11.81 -7.91
N ASN A 107 -8.95 -12.93 -8.52
CA ASN A 107 -9.33 -12.95 -9.94
C ASN A 107 -10.47 -11.96 -10.26
N GLU A 108 -11.52 -11.93 -9.43
CA GLU A 108 -12.63 -10.98 -9.61
C GLU A 108 -12.17 -9.51 -9.42
N THR A 109 -11.24 -9.26 -8.50
CA THR A 109 -10.64 -7.92 -8.33
C THR A 109 -9.84 -7.51 -9.57
N LEU A 110 -9.10 -8.43 -10.19
CA LEU A 110 -8.33 -8.14 -11.41
C LEU A 110 -9.27 -7.83 -12.58
N LYS A 111 -10.36 -8.60 -12.76
CA LYS A 111 -11.38 -8.32 -13.76
C LYS A 111 -12.01 -6.94 -13.55
N TRP A 112 -12.35 -6.61 -12.30
CA TRP A 112 -12.88 -5.30 -11.95
C TRP A 112 -11.90 -4.17 -12.32
N ILE A 113 -10.59 -4.35 -12.13
CA ILE A 113 -9.57 -3.38 -12.57
C ILE A 113 -9.56 -3.25 -14.10
N GLU A 114 -9.66 -4.35 -14.83
CA GLU A 114 -9.76 -4.33 -16.31
C GLU A 114 -11.01 -3.58 -16.77
N ASP A 115 -12.18 -3.89 -16.20
CA ASP A 115 -13.46 -3.26 -16.52
C ASP A 115 -13.45 -1.75 -16.23
N LEU A 116 -12.68 -1.30 -15.24
CA LEU A 116 -12.49 0.12 -14.95
C LEU A 116 -11.67 0.86 -16.02
N GLY A 117 -10.96 0.16 -16.89
CA GLY A 117 -10.01 0.73 -17.86
C GLY A 117 -8.54 0.49 -17.51
N GLY A 118 -8.27 -0.53 -16.67
CA GLY A 118 -6.93 -0.98 -16.31
C GLY A 118 -6.24 -0.10 -15.27
N VAL A 119 -4.95 -0.37 -15.07
CA VAL A 119 -4.12 0.28 -14.04
C VAL A 119 -4.02 1.79 -14.25
N VAL A 120 -4.04 2.26 -15.48
CA VAL A 120 -3.96 3.71 -15.81
C VAL A 120 -5.16 4.47 -15.25
N GLU A 121 -6.35 3.91 -15.37
CA GLU A 121 -7.57 4.53 -14.82
C GLU A 121 -7.58 4.42 -13.27
N VAL A 122 -7.12 3.30 -12.72
CA VAL A 122 -6.96 3.15 -11.27
C VAL A 122 -6.00 4.20 -10.72
N GLU A 123 -4.86 4.42 -11.36
CA GLU A 123 -3.89 5.46 -10.99
C GLU A 123 -4.52 6.85 -10.99
N ARG A 124 -5.25 7.20 -12.05
CA ARG A 124 -5.97 8.48 -12.14
C ARG A 124 -6.95 8.69 -10.97
N ARG A 125 -7.70 7.65 -10.60
CA ARG A 125 -8.62 7.69 -9.45
C ARG A 125 -7.86 7.81 -8.13
N ASN A 126 -6.77 7.10 -7.97
CA ASN A 126 -5.95 7.14 -6.76
C ASN A 126 -5.31 8.51 -6.55
N ILE A 127 -4.78 9.13 -7.61
CA ILE A 127 -4.26 10.50 -7.58
C ILE A 127 -5.35 11.45 -7.07
N LYS A 128 -6.54 11.40 -7.68
CA LYS A 128 -7.66 12.28 -7.30
C LYS A 128 -8.07 12.12 -5.83
N LYS A 129 -8.14 10.88 -5.32
CA LYS A 129 -8.42 10.59 -3.91
C LYS A 129 -7.37 11.18 -2.98
N ALA A 130 -6.09 10.91 -3.29
CA ALA A 130 -4.97 11.36 -2.48
C ALA A 130 -4.86 12.89 -2.45
N GLU A 131 -5.00 13.55 -3.61
CA GLU A 131 -4.95 15.01 -3.71
C GLU A 131 -6.03 15.69 -2.86
N LYS A 132 -7.26 15.16 -2.87
CA LYS A 132 -8.34 15.68 -2.02
C LYS A 132 -7.97 15.66 -0.54
N LEU A 133 -7.47 14.54 -0.05
CA LEU A 133 -7.12 14.41 1.37
C LEU A 133 -5.88 15.24 1.73
N TYR A 134 -4.85 15.27 0.90
CA TYR A 134 -3.68 16.12 1.14
C TYR A 134 -4.02 17.61 1.07
N ALA A 135 -4.94 18.01 0.19
CA ALA A 135 -5.43 19.38 0.13
C ALA A 135 -6.16 19.76 1.44
N GLU A 136 -6.98 18.85 1.97
CA GLU A 136 -7.68 19.08 3.24
C GLU A 136 -6.70 19.18 4.41
N ILE A 137 -5.75 18.26 4.53
CA ILE A 137 -4.71 18.33 5.57
C ILE A 137 -3.94 19.64 5.51
N LYS A 138 -3.64 20.14 4.29
CA LYS A 138 -2.95 21.42 4.10
C LYS A 138 -3.84 22.63 4.44
N ARG A 139 -5.14 22.56 4.10
CA ARG A 139 -6.11 23.64 4.37
C ARG A 139 -6.37 23.79 5.86
N ASN A 140 -6.31 22.70 6.58
CA ASN A 140 -6.68 22.60 7.97
C ASN A 140 -5.48 22.93 8.87
N SER A 141 -5.61 23.94 9.72
CA SER A 141 -4.51 24.36 10.62
C SER A 141 -4.24 23.37 11.77
N ILE A 142 -5.16 22.43 12.01
CA ILE A 142 -5.07 21.46 13.12
C ILE A 142 -4.19 20.27 12.76
N PHE A 143 -4.05 19.95 11.47
CA PHE A 143 -3.31 18.77 11.01
C PHE A 143 -2.12 19.14 10.14
N THR A 144 -1.11 18.29 10.18
CA THR A 144 0.05 18.38 9.30
C THR A 144 0.46 16.99 8.77
N SER A 145 1.05 16.97 7.58
CA SER A 145 1.61 15.74 7.01
C SER A 145 3.02 15.51 7.53
N LEU A 146 3.34 14.27 7.89
CA LEU A 146 4.68 13.86 8.31
C LEU A 146 5.63 13.58 7.13
N VAL A 147 5.11 13.60 5.89
CA VAL A 147 5.86 13.18 4.70
C VAL A 147 6.05 14.35 3.76
N ASN A 148 7.28 14.53 3.24
CA ASN A 148 7.59 15.51 2.22
C ASN A 148 6.71 15.31 0.99
N LYS A 149 6.42 16.40 0.28
CA LYS A 149 5.47 16.37 -0.84
C LYS A 149 5.85 15.36 -1.92
N GLU A 150 7.13 15.28 -2.25
CA GLU A 150 7.71 14.40 -3.25
C GLU A 150 7.64 12.92 -2.90
N ASP A 151 7.58 12.60 -1.60
CA ASP A 151 7.60 11.23 -1.09
C ASP A 151 6.20 10.68 -0.74
N ARG A 152 5.14 11.44 -0.97
CA ARG A 152 3.78 11.13 -0.52
C ARG A 152 3.19 9.90 -1.20
N SER A 153 2.66 8.98 -0.40
CA SER A 153 1.89 7.83 -0.91
C SER A 153 0.47 8.25 -1.31
N MET A 154 -0.06 7.61 -2.37
CA MET A 154 -1.48 7.71 -2.74
C MET A 154 -2.35 6.73 -1.93
N MET A 155 -1.74 5.70 -1.34
CA MET A 155 -2.47 4.60 -0.68
C MET A 155 -2.62 4.78 0.82
N ASN A 156 -1.58 5.30 1.49
CA ASN A 156 -1.55 5.48 2.94
C ASN A 156 -1.09 6.90 3.27
N ILE A 157 -1.97 7.70 3.81
CA ILE A 157 -1.74 9.11 4.11
C ILE A 157 -1.62 9.28 5.62
N PRO A 158 -0.39 9.42 6.16
CA PRO A 158 -0.17 9.71 7.57
C PRO A 158 -0.28 11.21 7.83
N PHE A 159 -0.89 11.55 8.96
CA PHE A 159 -0.98 12.92 9.45
C PHE A 159 -1.04 12.93 10.98
N VAL A 160 -0.75 14.08 11.57
CA VAL A 160 -0.75 14.29 13.02
C VAL A 160 -1.40 15.63 13.35
N HIS A 161 -1.79 15.80 14.61
CA HIS A 161 -2.13 17.13 15.10
C HIS A 161 -0.91 18.07 15.01
N THR A 162 -1.15 19.32 14.65
CA THR A 162 -0.13 20.38 14.67
C THR A 162 0.26 20.72 16.10
N ASP A 163 -0.74 20.73 17.00
CA ASP A 163 -0.56 20.91 18.43
C ASP A 163 -0.56 19.54 19.13
N GLN A 164 0.60 19.18 19.71
CA GLN A 164 0.79 17.90 20.40
C GLN A 164 0.01 17.79 21.73
N SER A 165 -0.58 18.88 22.22
CA SER A 165 -1.44 18.85 23.41
C SER A 165 -2.85 18.32 23.12
N MET A 166 -3.25 18.20 21.85
CA MET A 166 -4.55 17.67 21.45
C MET A 166 -4.63 16.14 21.69
N ASP A 167 -5.77 15.70 22.20
CA ASP A 167 -6.00 14.27 22.48
C ASP A 167 -6.37 13.49 21.20
N ASP A 168 -5.41 12.69 20.73
CA ASP A 168 -5.60 11.78 19.59
C ASP A 168 -6.81 10.84 19.77
N ASN A 169 -7.11 10.41 21.02
CA ASN A 169 -8.21 9.47 21.26
C ASN A 169 -9.56 10.16 21.09
N GLN A 170 -9.69 11.41 21.51
CA GLN A 170 -10.91 12.19 21.33
C GLN A 170 -11.21 12.37 19.84
N PHE A 171 -10.22 12.69 19.04
CA PHE A 171 -10.38 12.78 17.59
C PHE A 171 -10.75 11.43 16.95
N LEU A 172 -10.13 10.33 17.39
CA LEU A 172 -10.47 9.00 16.89
C LEU A 172 -11.90 8.59 17.24
N LEU A 173 -12.40 8.93 18.43
CA LEU A 173 -13.81 8.71 18.82
C LEU A 173 -14.75 9.52 17.93
N PHE A 174 -14.49 10.80 17.76
CA PHE A 174 -15.25 11.68 16.87
C PHE A 174 -15.34 11.13 15.43
N CYS A 175 -14.21 10.68 14.87
CA CYS A 175 -14.15 10.05 13.54
C CYS A 175 -14.97 8.76 13.49
N ASN A 176 -14.85 7.92 14.52
CA ASN A 176 -15.54 6.64 14.62
C ASN A 176 -17.07 6.78 14.62
N GLU A 177 -17.61 7.77 15.31
CA GLU A 177 -19.02 8.10 15.35
C GLU A 177 -19.56 8.53 13.98
N ARG A 178 -18.71 9.11 13.15
CA ARG A 178 -19.02 9.54 11.77
C ARG A 178 -18.70 8.50 10.71
N GLY A 179 -18.41 7.24 11.11
CA GLY A 179 -18.15 6.15 10.19
C GLY A 179 -16.70 6.06 9.67
N LEU A 180 -15.81 6.98 10.06
CA LEU A 180 -14.40 6.94 9.71
C LEU A 180 -13.65 5.97 10.64
N LYS A 181 -13.54 4.73 10.19
CA LYS A 181 -12.93 3.63 10.95
C LYS A 181 -11.43 3.49 10.68
N THR A 182 -10.70 2.89 11.64
CA THR A 182 -9.29 2.46 11.48
C THR A 182 -8.28 3.57 11.18
N LEU A 183 -8.54 4.82 11.61
CA LEU A 183 -7.65 5.97 11.39
C LEU A 183 -6.40 5.98 12.28
N LYS A 184 -6.35 5.19 13.35
CA LYS A 184 -5.20 5.17 14.25
C LYS A 184 -3.92 4.86 13.50
N GLY A 185 -2.90 5.69 13.67
CA GLY A 185 -1.59 5.54 13.06
C GLY A 185 -0.84 4.30 13.55
N HIS A 186 0.29 4.00 12.91
CA HIS A 186 1.11 2.85 13.30
C HIS A 186 1.79 3.09 14.65
N ARG A 187 1.94 2.02 15.47
CA ARG A 187 2.52 2.09 16.82
C ARG A 187 3.89 2.80 16.89
N SER A 188 4.72 2.67 15.84
CA SER A 188 6.07 3.26 15.82
C SER A 188 6.08 4.74 15.44
N VAL A 189 4.97 5.30 14.97
CA VAL A 189 4.91 6.67 14.42
C VAL A 189 3.88 7.52 15.14
N GLY A 190 2.83 6.89 15.68
CA GLY A 190 1.69 7.60 16.29
C GLY A 190 0.79 8.29 15.27
N GLY A 191 0.01 9.23 15.74
CA GLY A 191 -0.91 10.02 14.94
C GLY A 191 -1.97 9.20 14.21
N PHE A 192 -2.29 9.63 13.00
CA PHE A 192 -3.38 9.09 12.18
C PHE A 192 -2.88 8.59 10.84
N ARG A 193 -3.64 7.67 10.24
CA ARG A 193 -3.38 7.16 8.91
C ARG A 193 -4.68 6.85 8.17
N ALA A 194 -4.94 7.55 7.09
CA ALA A 194 -6.00 7.19 6.16
C ALA A 194 -5.47 6.20 5.11
N SER A 195 -6.19 5.08 4.90
CA SER A 195 -5.85 4.07 3.90
C SER A 195 -6.82 4.17 2.73
N LEU A 196 -6.34 4.56 1.54
CA LEU A 196 -7.12 4.86 0.35
C LEU A 196 -6.88 3.82 -0.75
N TYR A 197 -6.92 2.53 -0.41
CA TYR A 197 -6.65 1.46 -1.38
C TYR A 197 -7.56 1.54 -2.61
N ASN A 198 -7.22 0.78 -3.67
CA ASN A 198 -7.87 0.88 -4.99
C ASN A 198 -9.40 0.85 -4.92
N ALA A 199 -9.96 -0.04 -4.09
CA ALA A 199 -11.41 -0.21 -3.96
C ALA A 199 -12.12 0.91 -3.14
N MET A 200 -11.37 1.81 -2.46
CA MET A 200 -11.97 2.94 -1.76
C MET A 200 -12.60 3.90 -2.77
N PRO A 201 -13.93 4.13 -2.72
CA PRO A 201 -14.58 5.07 -3.60
C PRO A 201 -14.18 6.53 -3.27
N GLU A 202 -14.31 7.41 -4.25
CA GLU A 202 -13.98 8.84 -4.07
C GLU A 202 -14.87 9.49 -2.99
N GLU A 203 -16.13 9.08 -2.93
CA GLU A 203 -17.11 9.54 -1.93
C GLU A 203 -16.66 9.22 -0.50
N GLY A 204 -15.99 8.07 -0.30
CA GLY A 204 -15.39 7.73 1.00
C GLY A 204 -14.29 8.72 1.42
N CYS A 205 -13.59 9.32 0.45
CA CYS A 205 -12.60 10.35 0.75
C CYS A 205 -13.25 11.68 1.18
N LEU A 206 -14.46 11.98 0.70
CA LEU A 206 -15.20 13.18 1.11
C LEU A 206 -15.57 13.17 2.59
N LEU A 207 -15.78 12.00 3.19
CA LEU A 207 -16.03 11.87 4.62
C LEU A 207 -14.84 12.35 5.46
N TYR A 208 -13.60 12.23 4.96
CA TYR A 208 -12.41 12.77 5.64
C TYR A 208 -12.33 14.30 5.57
N THR A 209 -13.05 14.92 4.65
CA THR A 209 -13.05 16.37 4.45
C THR A 209 -14.32 17.05 5.01
N SER A 210 -15.33 16.25 5.39
CA SER A 210 -16.63 16.73 5.88
C SER A 210 -16.65 17.23 7.33
N PRO A 211 -15.97 16.58 8.31
CA PRO A 211 -15.95 17.11 9.66
C PRO A 211 -14.99 18.30 9.70
N SER A 212 -15.54 19.52 9.74
CA SER A 212 -14.72 20.68 10.04
C SER A 212 -14.25 20.60 11.49
N PRO A 213 -12.96 20.79 11.76
CA PRO A 213 -12.46 20.87 13.14
C PRO A 213 -13.05 22.04 13.93
N ARG A 214 -13.70 23.00 13.26
CA ARG A 214 -14.51 24.02 13.93
C ARG A 214 -15.68 23.44 14.70
N ASP A 215 -16.12 22.21 14.32
CA ASP A 215 -17.19 21.49 15.03
C ASP A 215 -16.68 20.80 16.31
N LEU A 216 -15.36 20.82 16.57
CA LEU A 216 -14.74 20.32 17.82
C LEU A 216 -14.56 21.43 18.88
N SER A 217 -14.80 22.67 18.53
CA SER A 217 -14.58 23.85 19.41
C SER A 217 -15.82 24.37 20.11
N THR A 218 -16.93 23.60 20.12
CA THR A 218 -18.15 23.92 20.88
C THR A 218 -18.38 22.99 22.06
#